data_106ac62fd8ada6da9d9e2ddacaee0db5
#
_entry.id   106ac62fd8ada6da9d9e2ddacaee0db5
#
_cell.length_a   1.000
_cell.length_b   1.000
_cell.length_c   1.000
_cell.angle_alpha   90.00
_cell.angle_beta   90.00
_cell.angle_gamma   90.00
#
_symmetry.space_group_name_H-M   'P 1'
#
loop_
_entity.id
_entity.type
_entity.pdbx_description
1 polymer ?
#
loop_
_entity_poly.entity_id
_entity_poly.type
_entity_poly.pdbx_seq_one_letter_code
_entity_poly.pdbx_strand_id
1 'polypeptide(L)'
;RRGGYNRLRNFSIYTAAILALTVLTALPSMARTPAEMVMDARTGEILHAKNPDVRVHPASLTKMMTLYIAFEAVEYGEIGLDDYVTVSAHAASEPPSKLYLKAGQKIQLRYLIRAAAVKSANDAATAIGEAISGSEAAFADRMTRTARAMGMTNTTFKNANGLTQTGHMSTARDLSILGRHML
;
A
#
# COMPACT_ATOMS: atom_id res chain seq x y z
N ARG A 1 56.76 23.97 -28.70
CA ARG A 1 55.35 24.51 -28.75
C ARG A 1 54.28 23.47 -29.11
N ARG A 2 54.50 22.17 -28.83
CA ARG A 2 53.51 21.06 -29.12
C ARG A 2 52.65 20.63 -27.93
N GLY A 3 52.87 21.16 -26.71
CA GLY A 3 52.15 20.73 -25.50
C GLY A 3 50.77 21.32 -25.23
N GLY A 4 50.45 22.49 -25.81
CA GLY A 4 49.18 23.21 -25.56
C GLY A 4 47.96 22.61 -26.31
N TYR A 5 48.21 22.13 -27.54
CA TYR A 5 47.13 21.61 -28.41
C TYR A 5 46.48 20.31 -27.90
N ASN A 6 47.28 19.45 -27.29
CA ASN A 6 46.75 18.19 -26.74
C ASN A 6 45.92 18.39 -25.45
N ARG A 7 46.24 19.41 -24.63
CA ARG A 7 45.47 19.72 -23.43
C ARG A 7 44.06 20.26 -23.78
N LEU A 8 43.98 21.14 -24.75
CA LEU A 8 42.69 21.73 -25.19
C LEU A 8 41.80 20.67 -25.86
N ARG A 9 42.40 19.78 -26.68
CA ARG A 9 41.69 18.68 -27.33
C ARG A 9 41.11 17.68 -26.32
N ASN A 10 41.87 17.31 -25.31
CA ASN A 10 41.41 16.41 -24.26
C ASN A 10 40.34 17.04 -23.39
N PHE A 11 40.46 18.35 -23.06
CA PHE A 11 39.43 19.07 -22.31
C PHE A 11 38.10 19.12 -23.08
N SER A 12 38.12 19.37 -24.39
CA SER A 12 36.91 19.34 -25.23
C SER A 12 36.23 17.96 -25.28
N ILE A 13 37.04 16.88 -25.35
CA ILE A 13 36.51 15.50 -25.37
C ILE A 13 35.86 15.14 -24.03
N TYR A 14 36.46 15.52 -22.90
CA TYR A 14 35.90 15.26 -21.59
C TYR A 14 34.62 16.07 -21.34
N THR A 15 34.57 17.31 -21.80
CA THR A 15 33.38 18.16 -21.70
C THR A 15 32.23 17.60 -22.55
N ALA A 16 32.52 17.14 -23.78
CA ALA A 16 31.50 16.52 -24.62
C ALA A 16 31.02 15.16 -24.05
N ALA A 17 31.91 14.36 -23.45
CA ALA A 17 31.55 13.10 -22.83
C ALA A 17 30.71 13.30 -21.57
N ILE A 18 31.00 14.31 -20.75
CA ILE A 18 30.20 14.66 -19.57
C ILE A 18 28.82 15.17 -19.99
N LEU A 19 28.73 16.02 -21.04
CA LEU A 19 27.46 16.48 -21.57
C LEU A 19 26.62 15.34 -22.15
N ALA A 20 27.23 14.40 -22.86
CA ALA A 20 26.55 13.23 -23.39
C ALA A 20 26.04 12.30 -22.27
N LEU A 21 26.80 12.13 -21.18
CA LEU A 21 26.43 11.32 -20.05
C LEU A 21 25.26 11.92 -19.25
N THR A 22 25.18 13.25 -19.14
CA THR A 22 24.06 13.93 -18.47
C THR A 22 22.77 13.87 -19.29
N VAL A 23 22.84 13.85 -20.61
CA VAL A 23 21.66 13.69 -21.48
C VAL A 23 21.14 12.24 -21.44
N LEU A 24 22.01 11.24 -21.26
CA LEU A 24 21.61 9.83 -21.22
C LEU A 24 20.90 9.46 -19.91
N THR A 25 21.03 10.25 -18.84
CA THR A 25 20.39 9.97 -17.53
C THR A 25 19.00 10.63 -17.37
N ALA A 26 18.59 11.47 -18.33
CA ALA A 26 17.25 12.01 -18.37
C ALA A 26 16.26 11.01 -18.96
N LEU A 27 16.09 9.86 -18.31
CA LEU A 27 14.94 8.99 -18.57
C LEU A 27 13.69 9.81 -18.23
N PRO A 28 12.69 9.91 -19.14
CA PRO A 28 11.46 10.55 -18.80
C PRO A 28 10.87 9.83 -17.59
N SER A 29 10.77 10.51 -16.46
CA SER A 29 9.96 10.03 -15.35
C SER A 29 8.56 9.86 -15.93
N MET A 30 8.15 8.62 -16.12
CA MET A 30 6.76 8.32 -16.50
C MET A 30 5.89 8.86 -15.36
N ALA A 31 5.42 10.09 -15.55
CA ALA A 31 4.46 10.70 -14.64
C ALA A 31 3.30 9.72 -14.50
N ARG A 32 3.07 9.20 -13.29
CA ARG A 32 1.92 8.33 -13.04
C ARG A 32 0.68 9.09 -13.46
N THR A 33 -0.16 8.47 -14.27
CA THR A 33 -1.46 9.04 -14.63
C THR A 33 -2.24 9.27 -13.32
N PRO A 34 -2.56 10.52 -12.97
CA PRO A 34 -3.29 10.81 -11.74
C PRO A 34 -4.67 10.16 -11.81
N ALA A 35 -5.04 9.43 -10.76
CA ALA A 35 -6.36 8.85 -10.58
C ALA A 35 -7.00 9.52 -9.36
N GLU A 36 -8.10 10.22 -9.59
CA GLU A 36 -8.75 11.07 -8.60
C GLU A 36 -10.25 10.79 -8.58
N MET A 37 -10.85 10.79 -7.39
CA MET A 37 -12.29 10.72 -7.21
C MET A 37 -12.70 11.40 -5.92
N VAL A 38 -13.78 12.17 -5.99
CA VAL A 38 -14.48 12.74 -4.84
C VAL A 38 -15.92 12.25 -4.90
N MET A 39 -16.38 11.65 -3.82
CA MET A 39 -17.74 11.11 -3.68
C MET A 39 -18.39 11.68 -2.43
N ASP A 40 -19.63 12.08 -2.53
CA ASP A 40 -20.46 12.36 -1.35
C ASP A 40 -20.67 11.07 -0.58
N ALA A 41 -20.20 11.01 0.67
CA ALA A 41 -20.22 9.78 1.45
C ALA A 41 -21.66 9.33 1.80
N ARG A 42 -22.58 10.28 1.98
CA ARG A 42 -23.98 10.00 2.35
C ARG A 42 -24.79 9.51 1.16
N THR A 43 -24.67 10.16 -0.01
CA THR A 43 -25.49 9.86 -1.19
C THR A 43 -24.83 8.88 -2.15
N GLY A 44 -23.48 8.82 -2.17
CA GLY A 44 -22.70 8.11 -3.18
C GLY A 44 -22.55 8.87 -4.51
N GLU A 45 -23.02 10.14 -4.55
CA GLU A 45 -22.88 10.99 -5.74
C GLU A 45 -21.42 11.29 -6.03
N ILE A 46 -21.03 11.18 -7.30
CA ILE A 46 -19.68 11.50 -7.75
C ILE A 46 -19.59 12.99 -8.03
N LEU A 47 -18.86 13.71 -7.18
CA LEU A 47 -18.68 15.16 -7.29
C LEU A 47 -17.51 15.52 -8.20
N HIS A 48 -16.48 14.67 -8.28
CA HIS A 48 -15.34 14.84 -9.17
C HIS A 48 -14.73 13.46 -9.50
N ALA A 49 -14.30 13.28 -10.73
CA ALA A 49 -13.57 12.09 -11.16
C ALA A 49 -12.60 12.42 -12.29
N LYS A 50 -11.36 11.91 -12.17
CA LYS A 50 -10.35 11.95 -13.23
C LYS A 50 -9.63 10.61 -13.25
N ASN A 51 -9.74 9.90 -14.36
CA ASN A 51 -9.19 8.55 -14.51
C ASN A 51 -9.55 7.59 -13.35
N PRO A 52 -10.80 7.57 -12.85
CA PRO A 52 -11.15 6.90 -11.60
C PRO A 52 -10.99 5.39 -11.64
N ASP A 53 -10.97 4.81 -12.86
CA ASP A 53 -10.92 3.36 -13.11
C ASP A 53 -9.53 2.87 -13.53
N VAL A 54 -8.54 3.76 -13.60
CA VAL A 54 -7.15 3.36 -13.83
C VAL A 54 -6.66 2.52 -12.66
N ARG A 55 -6.12 1.34 -12.95
CA ARG A 55 -5.57 0.44 -11.94
C ARG A 55 -4.24 0.96 -11.41
N VAL A 56 -4.17 1.10 -10.11
CA VAL A 56 -2.99 1.60 -9.38
C VAL A 56 -2.69 0.70 -8.18
N HIS A 57 -1.47 0.75 -7.69
CA HIS A 57 -1.15 0.16 -6.39
C HIS A 57 -1.79 1.00 -5.28
N PRO A 58 -2.65 0.42 -4.42
CA PRO A 58 -3.36 1.17 -3.38
C PRO A 58 -2.43 1.62 -2.24
N ALA A 59 -1.24 1.06 -2.15
CA ALA A 59 -0.29 1.33 -1.06
C ALA A 59 -0.98 1.19 0.31
N SER A 60 -0.70 2.07 1.26
CA SER A 60 -1.26 1.99 2.62
C SER A 60 -2.78 2.16 2.71
N LEU A 61 -3.47 2.60 1.65
CA LEU A 61 -4.93 2.57 1.60
C LEU A 61 -5.50 1.15 1.69
N THR A 62 -4.69 0.12 1.38
CA THR A 62 -4.99 -1.28 1.65
C THR A 62 -5.43 -1.54 3.09
N LYS A 63 -4.81 -0.84 4.05
CA LYS A 63 -5.11 -1.00 5.48
C LYS A 63 -6.54 -0.60 5.85
N MET A 64 -7.23 0.19 5.01
CA MET A 64 -8.66 0.46 5.19
C MET A 64 -9.45 -0.85 5.11
N MET A 65 -9.18 -1.72 4.13
CA MET A 65 -9.83 -3.03 4.03
C MET A 65 -9.42 -3.96 5.18
N THR A 66 -8.17 -3.93 5.60
CA THR A 66 -7.70 -4.69 6.76
C THR A 66 -8.44 -4.30 8.03
N LEU A 67 -8.62 -3.00 8.26
CA LEU A 67 -9.36 -2.47 9.42
C LEU A 67 -10.85 -2.75 9.30
N TYR A 68 -11.44 -2.61 8.11
CA TYR A 68 -12.84 -2.95 7.87
C TYR A 68 -13.13 -4.40 8.29
N ILE A 69 -12.34 -5.35 7.79
CA ILE A 69 -12.50 -6.76 8.14
C ILE A 69 -12.22 -7.02 9.64
N ALA A 70 -11.26 -6.30 10.23
CA ALA A 70 -10.99 -6.44 11.67
C ALA A 70 -12.19 -5.99 12.51
N PHE A 71 -12.85 -4.88 12.14
CA PHE A 71 -14.07 -4.42 12.83
C PHE A 71 -15.24 -5.38 12.61
N GLU A 72 -15.41 -5.88 11.39
CA GLU A 72 -16.42 -6.87 11.05
C GLU A 72 -16.22 -8.17 11.86
N ALA A 73 -14.97 -8.66 11.95
CA ALA A 73 -14.63 -9.85 12.72
C ALA A 73 -14.92 -9.66 14.23
N VAL A 74 -14.69 -8.45 14.76
CA VAL A 74 -15.03 -8.13 16.15
C VAL A 74 -16.55 -8.07 16.34
N GLU A 75 -17.28 -7.45 15.41
CA GLU A 75 -18.73 -7.34 15.46
C GLU A 75 -19.42 -8.71 15.43
N TYR A 76 -18.91 -9.63 14.61
CA TYR A 76 -19.44 -11.00 14.51
C TYR A 76 -18.87 -11.96 15.57
N GLY A 77 -18.02 -11.49 16.47
CA GLY A 77 -17.48 -12.31 17.56
C GLY A 77 -16.43 -13.34 17.13
N GLU A 78 -15.83 -13.16 15.92
CA GLU A 78 -14.73 -14.04 15.46
C GLU A 78 -13.46 -13.83 16.31
N ILE A 79 -13.23 -12.62 16.78
CA ILE A 79 -12.10 -12.22 17.63
C ILE A 79 -12.51 -11.02 18.49
N GLY A 80 -12.02 -10.95 19.74
CA GLY A 80 -12.28 -9.84 20.64
C GLY A 80 -11.21 -8.75 20.58
N LEU A 81 -11.60 -7.49 20.85
CA LEU A 81 -10.63 -6.37 20.93
C LEU A 81 -9.54 -6.60 21.99
N ASP A 82 -9.85 -7.32 23.05
CA ASP A 82 -8.94 -7.63 24.15
C ASP A 82 -8.18 -8.94 23.98
N ASP A 83 -8.49 -9.71 22.93
CA ASP A 83 -7.81 -10.96 22.63
C ASP A 83 -6.34 -10.70 22.30
N TYR A 84 -5.47 -11.56 22.79
CA TYR A 84 -4.05 -11.49 22.53
C TYR A 84 -3.70 -12.18 21.21
N VAL A 85 -3.16 -11.40 20.28
CA VAL A 85 -2.59 -11.89 19.03
C VAL A 85 -1.11 -12.19 19.25
N THR A 86 -0.68 -13.40 18.86
CA THR A 86 0.74 -13.77 18.83
C THR A 86 1.34 -13.35 17.51
N VAL A 87 2.34 -12.48 17.55
CA VAL A 87 3.01 -11.94 16.36
C VAL A 87 3.87 -13.04 15.72
N SER A 88 3.66 -13.32 14.45
CA SER A 88 4.46 -14.27 13.68
C SER A 88 5.84 -13.72 13.34
N ALA A 89 6.77 -14.59 12.95
CA ALA A 89 8.06 -14.16 12.39
C ALA A 89 7.88 -13.38 11.08
N HIS A 90 6.87 -13.72 10.28
CA HIS A 90 6.53 -13.02 9.05
C HIS A 90 6.08 -11.59 9.36
N ALA A 91 5.08 -11.39 10.21
CA ALA A 91 4.62 -10.06 10.60
C ALA A 91 5.76 -9.21 11.21
N ALA A 92 6.59 -9.79 12.09
CA ALA A 92 7.73 -9.09 12.69
C ALA A 92 8.79 -8.66 11.67
N SER A 93 8.93 -9.37 10.53
CA SER A 93 9.90 -9.08 9.48
C SER A 93 9.48 -7.97 8.53
N GLU A 94 8.22 -7.51 8.59
CA GLU A 94 7.72 -6.49 7.68
C GLU A 94 8.57 -5.22 7.69
N PRO A 95 8.79 -4.59 6.50
CA PRO A 95 9.54 -3.35 6.43
C PRO A 95 8.77 -2.16 7.03
N PRO A 96 9.43 -1.05 7.36
CA PRO A 96 8.77 0.16 7.85
C PRO A 96 7.74 0.76 6.85
N SER A 97 6.68 1.49 7.33
CA SER A 97 6.41 1.86 8.74
C SER A 97 5.93 0.68 9.57
N LYS A 98 6.38 0.59 10.82
CA LYS A 98 6.02 -0.51 11.72
C LYS A 98 6.15 -0.14 13.20
N LEU A 99 5.60 -0.97 14.09
CA LEU A 99 5.77 -0.87 15.54
C LEU A 99 7.05 -1.54 16.05
N TYR A 100 7.79 -2.27 15.21
CA TYR A 100 8.92 -3.11 15.59
C TYR A 100 8.52 -4.24 16.55
N LEU A 101 7.38 -4.88 16.27
CA LEU A 101 6.91 -6.05 16.97
C LEU A 101 7.92 -7.20 16.83
N LYS A 102 8.02 -8.01 17.89
CA LYS A 102 8.93 -9.18 17.92
C LYS A 102 8.14 -10.47 17.67
N ALA A 103 8.75 -11.41 16.96
CA ALA A 103 8.18 -12.75 16.80
C ALA A 103 7.92 -13.39 18.18
N GLY A 104 6.73 -13.98 18.34
CA GLY A 104 6.25 -14.54 19.61
C GLY A 104 5.71 -13.51 20.61
N GLN A 105 5.82 -12.20 20.35
CA GLN A 105 5.21 -11.18 21.19
C GLN A 105 3.70 -11.34 21.18
N LYS A 106 3.08 -11.20 22.36
CA LYS A 106 1.63 -11.16 22.51
C LYS A 106 1.18 -9.72 22.72
N ILE A 107 0.19 -9.29 21.93
CA ILE A 107 -0.36 -7.93 21.97
C ILE A 107 -1.86 -7.99 21.72
N GLN A 108 -2.65 -7.18 22.42
CA GLN A 108 -4.09 -7.15 22.22
C GLN A 108 -4.45 -6.57 20.85
N LEU A 109 -5.49 -7.12 20.21
CA LEU A 109 -5.98 -6.71 18.89
C LEU A 109 -6.21 -5.20 18.78
N ARG A 110 -6.79 -4.58 19.82
CA ARG A 110 -7.05 -3.13 19.83
C ARG A 110 -5.81 -2.27 19.59
N TYR A 111 -4.65 -2.69 20.08
CA TYR A 111 -3.39 -1.95 19.86
C TYR A 111 -2.84 -2.15 18.45
N LEU A 112 -3.03 -3.34 17.86
CA LEU A 112 -2.69 -3.60 16.46
C LEU A 112 -3.57 -2.76 15.53
N ILE A 113 -4.90 -2.72 15.78
CA ILE A 113 -5.85 -1.87 15.04
C ILE A 113 -5.42 -0.40 15.11
N ARG A 114 -5.13 0.11 16.32
CA ARG A 114 -4.67 1.49 16.50
C ARG A 114 -3.36 1.76 15.77
N ALA A 115 -2.42 0.83 15.80
CA ALA A 115 -1.14 0.96 15.12
C ALA A 115 -1.27 0.97 13.60
N ALA A 116 -2.11 0.11 13.04
CA ALA A 116 -2.41 0.08 11.62
C ALA A 116 -3.10 1.37 11.16
N ALA A 117 -4.05 1.89 11.95
CA ALA A 117 -4.81 3.10 11.63
C ALA A 117 -3.97 4.38 11.74
N VAL A 118 -3.24 4.56 12.85
CA VAL A 118 -2.59 5.84 13.17
C VAL A 118 -1.17 5.92 12.62
N LYS A 119 -0.40 4.84 12.75
CA LYS A 119 1.00 4.78 12.31
C LYS A 119 1.17 4.13 10.95
N SER A 120 0.10 3.57 10.38
CA SER A 120 0.19 2.77 9.15
C SER A 120 1.17 1.59 9.28
N ALA A 121 1.23 0.97 10.46
CA ALA A 121 2.19 -0.07 10.80
C ALA A 121 1.96 -1.35 10.00
N ASN A 122 2.97 -1.77 9.21
CA ASN A 122 2.88 -2.96 8.33
C ASN A 122 2.83 -4.24 9.15
N ASP A 123 3.71 -4.39 10.15
CA ASP A 123 3.75 -5.53 11.07
C ASP A 123 2.42 -5.73 11.81
N ALA A 124 1.78 -4.65 12.22
CA ALA A 124 0.47 -4.70 12.87
C ALA A 124 -0.63 -5.15 11.89
N ALA A 125 -0.63 -4.65 10.66
CA ALA A 125 -1.62 -5.01 9.64
C ALA A 125 -1.50 -6.51 9.27
N THR A 126 -0.28 -7.01 9.05
CA THR A 126 -0.02 -8.42 8.77
C THR A 126 -0.44 -9.30 9.95
N ALA A 127 -0.09 -8.91 11.19
CA ALA A 127 -0.50 -9.66 12.40
C ALA A 127 -2.02 -9.71 12.57
N ILE A 128 -2.76 -8.63 12.26
CA ILE A 128 -4.23 -8.64 12.24
C ILE A 128 -4.75 -9.66 11.23
N GLY A 129 -4.24 -9.65 10.00
CA GLY A 129 -4.68 -10.57 8.96
C GLY A 129 -4.45 -12.02 9.31
N GLU A 130 -3.27 -12.35 9.83
CA GLU A 130 -2.92 -13.70 10.28
C GLU A 130 -3.79 -14.16 11.44
N ALA A 131 -4.08 -13.28 12.41
CA ALA A 131 -4.93 -13.59 13.55
C ALA A 131 -6.38 -13.94 13.14
N ILE A 132 -6.92 -13.23 12.17
CA ILE A 132 -8.32 -13.40 11.73
C ILE A 132 -8.47 -14.59 10.76
N SER A 133 -7.51 -14.82 9.87
CA SER A 133 -7.66 -15.80 8.78
C SER A 133 -6.62 -16.91 8.80
N GLY A 134 -5.76 -16.98 9.82
CA GLY A 134 -4.74 -18.00 9.98
C GLY A 134 -3.46 -17.79 9.16
N SER A 135 -3.55 -17.02 8.06
CA SER A 135 -2.40 -16.61 7.25
C SER A 135 -2.69 -15.32 6.48
N GLU A 136 -1.64 -14.58 6.12
CA GLU A 136 -1.81 -13.37 5.29
C GLU A 136 -2.40 -13.70 3.91
N ALA A 137 -2.05 -14.84 3.30
CA ALA A 137 -2.61 -15.26 2.02
C ALA A 137 -4.12 -15.51 2.11
N ALA A 138 -4.59 -16.24 3.13
CA ALA A 138 -6.02 -16.46 3.37
C ALA A 138 -6.75 -15.14 3.68
N PHE A 139 -6.10 -14.22 4.38
CA PHE A 139 -6.65 -12.90 4.65
C PHE A 139 -6.76 -12.06 3.37
N ALA A 140 -5.75 -12.06 2.51
CA ALA A 140 -5.78 -11.36 1.22
C ALA A 140 -6.91 -11.87 0.30
N ASP A 141 -7.18 -13.19 0.34
CA ASP A 141 -8.32 -13.78 -0.35
C ASP A 141 -9.65 -13.29 0.26
N ARG A 142 -9.76 -13.22 1.59
CA ARG A 142 -10.93 -12.62 2.28
C ARG A 142 -11.10 -11.17 1.87
N MET A 143 -10.04 -10.34 1.91
CA MET A 143 -10.07 -8.95 1.49
C MET A 143 -10.60 -8.79 0.05
N THR A 144 -10.15 -9.65 -0.86
CA THR A 144 -10.58 -9.60 -2.27
C THR A 144 -12.05 -10.01 -2.43
N ARG A 145 -12.52 -11.02 -1.70
CA ARG A 145 -13.96 -11.39 -1.69
C ARG A 145 -14.82 -10.29 -1.12
N THR A 146 -14.42 -9.69 0.00
CA THR A 146 -15.12 -8.57 0.64
C THR A 146 -15.20 -7.36 -0.32
N ALA A 147 -14.08 -7.02 -0.98
CA ALA A 147 -14.06 -5.96 -1.99
C ALA A 147 -15.08 -6.21 -3.11
N ARG A 148 -15.16 -7.42 -3.64
CA ARG A 148 -16.13 -7.77 -4.69
C ARG A 148 -17.57 -7.65 -4.19
N ALA A 149 -17.85 -8.08 -2.97
CA ALA A 149 -19.17 -7.96 -2.35
C ALA A 149 -19.62 -6.50 -2.18
N MET A 150 -18.67 -5.59 -1.95
CA MET A 150 -18.90 -4.13 -1.90
C MET A 150 -19.06 -3.47 -3.28
N GLY A 151 -18.81 -4.19 -4.38
CA GLY A 151 -18.81 -3.63 -5.73
C GLY A 151 -17.46 -3.07 -6.20
N MET A 152 -16.36 -3.33 -5.49
CA MET A 152 -15.00 -2.97 -5.88
C MET A 152 -14.45 -3.96 -6.94
N THR A 153 -14.99 -3.89 -8.15
CA THR A 153 -14.80 -4.91 -9.19
C THR A 153 -13.39 -4.94 -9.79
N ASN A 154 -12.63 -3.85 -9.65
CA ASN A 154 -11.27 -3.70 -10.19
C ASN A 154 -10.18 -3.86 -9.13
N THR A 155 -10.53 -4.40 -7.95
CA THR A 155 -9.62 -4.54 -6.82
C THR A 155 -9.23 -5.99 -6.58
N THR A 156 -7.94 -6.21 -6.36
CA THR A 156 -7.37 -7.47 -5.89
C THR A 156 -6.34 -7.16 -4.83
N PHE A 157 -6.50 -7.72 -3.65
CA PHE A 157 -5.52 -7.64 -2.56
C PHE A 157 -4.62 -8.88 -2.56
N LYS A 158 -3.35 -8.69 -2.19
CA LYS A 158 -2.34 -9.75 -2.08
C LYS A 158 -1.67 -9.80 -0.71
N ASN A 159 -1.83 -8.75 0.09
CA ASN A 159 -1.34 -8.65 1.46
C ASN A 159 -2.21 -7.70 2.28
N ALA A 160 -2.02 -7.69 3.60
CA ALA A 160 -2.79 -6.89 4.54
C ALA A 160 -2.28 -5.45 4.70
N ASN A 161 -1.06 -5.18 4.28
CA ASN A 161 -0.34 -3.95 4.64
C ASN A 161 -0.21 -2.94 3.48
N GLY A 162 -0.34 -3.38 2.22
CA GLY A 162 -0.27 -2.53 1.02
C GLY A 162 1.13 -2.39 0.43
N LEU A 163 2.08 -3.22 0.85
CA LEU A 163 3.36 -3.30 0.18
C LEU A 163 3.19 -3.76 -1.28
N THR A 164 4.04 -3.25 -2.15
CA THR A 164 3.94 -3.53 -3.58
C THR A 164 4.16 -5.01 -3.86
N GLN A 165 3.15 -5.63 -4.47
CA GLN A 165 3.18 -7.02 -4.91
C GLN A 165 2.47 -7.15 -6.25
N THR A 166 2.95 -8.02 -7.13
CA THR A 166 2.34 -8.25 -8.44
C THR A 166 0.87 -8.64 -8.29
N GLY A 167 -0.01 -7.90 -8.95
CA GLY A 167 -1.45 -8.11 -8.89
C GLY A 167 -2.16 -7.46 -7.69
N HIS A 168 -1.44 -6.81 -6.76
CA HIS A 168 -2.02 -6.00 -5.69
C HIS A 168 -2.43 -4.64 -6.25
N MET A 169 -3.66 -4.54 -6.72
CA MET A 169 -4.15 -3.41 -7.51
C MET A 169 -5.55 -2.98 -7.07
N SER A 170 -5.83 -1.69 -7.19
CA SER A 170 -7.16 -1.10 -6.98
C SER A 170 -7.37 0.09 -7.93
N THR A 171 -8.48 0.82 -7.76
CA THR A 171 -8.80 2.05 -8.48
C THR A 171 -9.26 3.13 -7.52
N ALA A 172 -9.22 4.40 -7.94
CA ALA A 172 -9.75 5.51 -7.14
C ALA A 172 -11.24 5.32 -6.84
N ARG A 173 -12.01 4.79 -7.81
CA ARG A 173 -13.43 4.45 -7.62
C ARG A 173 -13.61 3.42 -6.52
N ASP A 174 -12.93 2.30 -6.62
CA ASP A 174 -13.07 1.19 -5.67
C ASP A 174 -12.68 1.61 -4.25
N LEU A 175 -11.57 2.37 -4.10
CA LEU A 175 -11.16 2.88 -2.79
C LEU A 175 -12.14 3.91 -2.22
N SER A 176 -12.83 4.69 -3.07
CA SER A 176 -13.90 5.59 -2.61
C SER A 176 -15.13 4.81 -2.13
N ILE A 177 -15.47 3.69 -2.79
CA ILE A 177 -16.51 2.77 -2.34
C ILE A 177 -16.16 2.21 -0.95
N LEU A 178 -14.92 1.72 -0.77
CA LEU A 178 -14.45 1.23 0.53
C LEU A 178 -14.53 2.33 1.60
N GLY A 179 -14.05 3.54 1.29
CA GLY A 179 -14.12 4.68 2.21
C GLY A 179 -15.54 4.97 2.68
N ARG A 180 -16.52 4.86 1.78
CA ARG A 180 -17.94 5.04 2.13
C ARG A 180 -18.48 3.93 3.04
N HIS A 181 -18.04 2.69 2.89
CA HIS A 181 -18.43 1.57 3.76
C HIS A 181 -17.83 1.66 5.17
N MET A 182 -16.82 2.50 5.38
CA MET A 182 -16.18 2.69 6.69
C MET A 182 -16.84 3.82 7.53
N LEU A 183 -17.81 4.55 6.96
CA LEU A 183 -18.53 5.65 7.63
C LEU A 183 -19.89 5.20 8.12
#